data_4c4c52ed1119e236a9e5ff277424397a
#
_entry.id   4c4c52ed1119e236a9e5ff277424397a
#
_cell.length_a   1.000
_cell.length_b   1.000
_cell.length_c   1.000
_cell.angle_alpha   90.00
_cell.angle_beta   90.00
_cell.angle_gamma   90.00
#
_symmetry.space_group_name_H-M   'P 1'
#
loop_
_entity.id
_entity.type
_entity.pdbx_description
1 polymer ?
#
loop_
_entity_poly.entity_id
_entity_poly.type
_entity_poly.pdbx_seq_one_letter_code
_entity_poly.pdbx_strand_id
1 'polypeptide(L)'
;DTGHLGAELGAPADPSLPYAAARPEWYFLFLFQFLKVFEGWGATGEFLGAIVVPGLIMGVMFLMPIIGRWNLGHRFNVAFTLGIIAGAGLLTAMAVNEDYYALWVDRASLAEAEKLDEQTEGDEAKLAAALGNDPVKIAAMKRQLHTLERVRHSQGFLDAAKQAKLDAARAIELAGRPERIPPAGMLELVRSDPKSQGPLLFAQHCASCHAHVDPRSPEAAAIVSKASAANLHGFGSAAWVRGLLDPDQVGGPAYFGNTAHKDGDMVNFVRTDLSDADTWKKDDIEAVIEAMAAEAGLPGTAASAAVARGRELIASDDRCGSCHRFRDNGTDAGTACDLTGWGGRDWLVGILSGRPANSIALAASSFAC
;
A
#
# COMPACT_ATOMS: atom_id res chain seq x y z
N ASP A 1 30.75 11.43 1.22
CA ASP A 1 29.36 11.90 1.12
C ASP A 1 29.32 13.07 0.14
N THR A 2 29.21 12.74 -1.11
CA THR A 2 28.85 13.73 -2.13
C THR A 2 27.37 14.00 -1.91
N GLY A 3 27.05 15.11 -1.25
CA GLY A 3 25.68 15.56 -1.07
C GLY A 3 24.93 15.49 -2.40
N HIS A 4 23.73 14.98 -2.35
CA HIS A 4 22.85 14.87 -3.53
C HIS A 4 22.63 16.26 -4.13
N LEU A 5 23.43 16.61 -5.13
CA LEU A 5 23.26 17.80 -5.93
C LEU A 5 22.29 17.46 -7.06
N GLY A 6 21.04 17.84 -6.92
CA GLY A 6 20.01 17.64 -7.95
C GLY A 6 18.68 17.15 -7.41
N ALA A 7 17.69 17.10 -8.27
CA ALA A 7 16.37 16.58 -7.94
C ALA A 7 16.43 15.05 -7.75
N GLU A 8 15.81 14.57 -6.68
CA GLU A 8 15.66 13.14 -6.45
C GLU A 8 14.73 12.51 -7.52
N LEU A 9 15.13 11.34 -8.03
CA LEU A 9 14.31 10.59 -8.96
C LEU A 9 13.34 9.73 -8.16
N GLY A 10 12.04 9.99 -8.31
CA GLY A 10 10.97 9.22 -7.69
C GLY A 10 10.32 8.23 -8.65
N ALA A 11 9.23 7.62 -8.20
CA ALA A 11 8.36 6.82 -9.05
C ALA A 11 7.82 7.64 -10.23
N PRO A 12 7.44 7.00 -11.35
CA PRO A 12 6.75 7.68 -12.45
C PRO A 12 5.49 8.39 -11.93
N ALA A 13 5.29 9.64 -12.36
CA ALA A 13 4.10 10.39 -11.96
C ALA A 13 2.82 9.74 -12.50
N ASP A 14 1.86 9.52 -11.63
CA ASP A 14 0.51 9.11 -11.97
C ASP A 14 -0.42 10.31 -11.79
N PRO A 15 -0.99 10.86 -12.90
CA PRO A 15 -1.85 12.04 -12.81
C PRO A 15 -3.19 11.77 -12.11
N SER A 16 -3.56 10.50 -11.90
CA SER A 16 -4.79 10.12 -11.18
C SER A 16 -4.61 10.10 -9.66
N LEU A 17 -3.37 10.12 -9.17
CA LEU A 17 -3.06 10.04 -7.75
C LEU A 17 -2.49 11.38 -7.23
N PRO A 18 -3.02 11.93 -6.12
CA PRO A 18 -2.40 13.08 -5.47
C PRO A 18 -1.03 12.68 -4.90
N TYR A 19 0.00 13.45 -5.20
CA TYR A 19 1.33 13.24 -4.63
C TYR A 19 1.46 14.00 -3.31
N ALA A 20 1.10 13.34 -2.20
CA ALA A 20 1.06 13.94 -0.87
C ALA A 20 2.43 14.43 -0.36
N ALA A 21 3.53 13.84 -0.86
CA ALA A 21 4.89 14.26 -0.49
C ALA A 21 5.40 15.48 -1.27
N ALA A 22 4.65 16.03 -2.23
CA ALA A 22 5.05 17.22 -2.96
C ALA A 22 5.10 18.42 -2.02
N ARG A 23 6.30 18.80 -1.60
CA ARG A 23 6.59 19.99 -0.79
C ARG A 23 7.72 20.77 -1.43
N PRO A 24 7.66 22.09 -1.38
CA PRO A 24 8.81 22.89 -1.78
C PRO A 24 9.98 22.68 -0.82
N GLU A 25 11.16 23.09 -1.23
CA GLU A 25 12.34 23.15 -0.38
C GLU A 25 12.07 23.95 0.90
N TRP A 26 12.76 23.64 1.98
CA TRP A 26 12.51 24.17 3.31
C TRP A 26 12.43 25.72 3.36
N TYR A 27 13.20 26.40 2.51
CA TYR A 27 13.22 27.87 2.43
C TYR A 27 12.01 28.48 1.69
N PHE A 28 11.16 27.65 1.05
CA PHE A 28 9.90 28.06 0.46
C PHE A 28 8.66 27.55 1.24
N LEU A 29 8.84 26.80 2.32
CA LEU A 29 7.70 26.28 3.11
C LEU A 29 6.80 27.40 3.64
N PHE A 30 7.38 28.54 4.02
CA PHE A 30 6.59 29.70 4.47
C PHE A 30 5.66 30.23 3.38
N LEU A 31 6.12 30.26 2.13
CA LEU A 31 5.31 30.72 1.00
C LEU A 31 4.19 29.72 0.68
N PHE A 32 4.50 28.45 0.72
CA PHE A 32 3.52 27.38 0.54
C PHE A 32 2.42 27.46 1.61
N GLN A 33 2.80 27.61 2.89
CA GLN A 33 1.85 27.76 3.98
C GLN A 33 1.05 29.06 3.90
N PHE A 34 1.70 30.14 3.46
CA PHE A 34 1.04 31.41 3.22
C PHE A 34 -0.07 31.29 2.18
N LEU A 35 0.16 30.61 1.06
CA LEU A 35 -0.86 30.41 0.02
C LEU A 35 -2.04 29.58 0.53
N LYS A 36 -1.82 28.57 1.37
CA LYS A 36 -2.89 27.78 2.00
C LYS A 36 -3.87 28.62 2.83
N VAL A 37 -3.41 29.72 3.44
CA VAL A 37 -4.30 30.62 4.21
C VAL A 37 -5.42 31.19 3.33
N PHE A 38 -5.17 31.34 2.04
CA PHE A 38 -6.12 31.92 1.08
C PHE A 38 -6.91 30.89 0.28
N GLU A 39 -6.59 29.61 0.37
CA GLU A 39 -7.19 28.52 -0.42
C GLU A 39 -8.72 28.46 -0.25
N GLY A 40 -9.23 28.68 0.97
CA GLY A 40 -10.67 28.64 1.26
C GLY A 40 -11.51 29.80 0.68
N TRP A 41 -10.86 30.82 0.07
CA TRP A 41 -11.54 32.03 -0.47
C TRP A 41 -11.73 31.98 -1.98
N GLY A 42 -11.43 30.86 -2.63
CA GLY A 42 -11.56 30.66 -4.07
C GLY A 42 -10.68 31.62 -4.88
N ALA A 43 -11.10 31.97 -6.09
CA ALA A 43 -10.35 32.83 -7.01
C ALA A 43 -9.93 34.19 -6.41
N THR A 44 -10.74 34.77 -5.51
CA THR A 44 -10.41 36.00 -4.80
C THR A 44 -9.24 35.79 -3.85
N GLY A 45 -9.21 34.65 -3.15
CA GLY A 45 -8.10 34.27 -2.27
C GLY A 45 -6.80 34.07 -3.04
N GLU A 46 -6.86 33.37 -4.15
CA GLU A 46 -5.71 33.15 -5.03
C GLU A 46 -5.11 34.48 -5.51
N PHE A 47 -5.97 35.41 -5.96
CA PHE A 47 -5.54 36.73 -6.39
C PHE A 47 -4.90 37.54 -5.24
N LEU A 48 -5.52 37.54 -4.06
CA LEU A 48 -4.99 38.24 -2.88
C LEU A 48 -3.66 37.64 -2.41
N GLY A 49 -3.58 36.31 -2.28
CA GLY A 49 -2.41 35.60 -1.79
C GLY A 49 -1.24 35.62 -2.76
N ALA A 50 -1.49 35.43 -4.06
CA ALA A 50 -0.41 35.32 -5.04
C ALA A 50 0.05 36.68 -5.61
N ILE A 51 -0.82 37.68 -5.65
CA ILE A 51 -0.52 38.97 -6.34
C ILE A 51 -0.54 40.17 -5.37
N VAL A 52 -1.66 40.38 -4.67
CA VAL A 52 -1.85 41.64 -3.92
C VAL A 52 -0.92 41.71 -2.73
N VAL A 53 -0.91 40.72 -1.85
CA VAL A 53 -0.10 40.74 -0.63
C VAL A 53 1.40 40.74 -0.92
N PRO A 54 1.92 39.83 -1.78
CA PRO A 54 3.33 39.88 -2.18
C PRO A 54 3.70 41.20 -2.87
N GLY A 55 2.81 41.72 -3.74
CA GLY A 55 3.01 43.00 -4.41
C GLY A 55 3.12 44.19 -3.43
N LEU A 56 2.29 44.25 -2.39
CA LEU A 56 2.36 45.24 -1.34
C LEU A 56 3.67 45.14 -0.52
N ILE A 57 4.06 43.90 -0.15
CA ILE A 57 5.32 43.67 0.56
C ILE A 57 6.51 44.16 -0.28
N MET A 58 6.55 43.75 -1.54
CA MET A 58 7.61 44.24 -2.47
C MET A 58 7.59 45.76 -2.67
N GLY A 59 6.39 46.36 -2.76
CA GLY A 59 6.22 47.78 -2.86
C GLY A 59 6.81 48.52 -1.66
N VAL A 60 6.52 48.05 -0.44
CA VAL A 60 7.10 48.62 0.79
C VAL A 60 8.62 48.44 0.80
N MET A 61 9.13 47.28 0.42
CA MET A 61 10.57 47.01 0.34
C MET A 61 11.26 47.97 -0.65
N PHE A 62 10.64 48.18 -1.82
CA PHE A 62 11.15 49.12 -2.82
C PHE A 62 11.20 50.59 -2.28
N LEU A 63 10.22 50.96 -1.44
CA LEU A 63 10.16 52.32 -0.84
C LEU A 63 11.05 52.51 0.40
N MET A 64 11.62 51.44 0.96
CA MET A 64 12.47 51.51 2.17
C MET A 64 13.60 52.54 2.11
N PRO A 65 14.33 52.73 0.98
CA PRO A 65 15.37 53.76 0.90
C PRO A 65 14.83 55.20 1.06
N ILE A 66 13.58 55.45 0.63
CA ILE A 66 12.89 56.71 0.75
C ILE A 66 12.37 56.91 2.18
N ILE A 67 11.68 55.90 2.70
CA ILE A 67 11.13 55.87 4.07
C ILE A 67 12.23 56.06 5.10
N GLY A 68 13.41 55.43 4.88
CA GLY A 68 14.56 55.53 5.77
C GLY A 68 15.12 56.97 5.97
N ARG A 69 14.72 57.93 5.12
CA ARG A 69 15.11 59.35 5.27
C ARG A 69 14.33 60.09 6.34
N TRP A 70 13.20 59.52 6.82
CA TRP A 70 12.39 60.15 7.85
C TRP A 70 12.90 59.81 9.25
N ASN A 71 12.65 60.66 10.24
CA ASN A 71 13.14 60.48 11.62
C ASN A 71 12.78 59.12 12.25
N LEU A 72 11.62 58.57 11.90
CA LEU A 72 11.15 57.21 12.34
C LEU A 72 11.34 56.15 11.27
N GLY A 73 11.76 56.51 10.06
CA GLY A 73 11.80 55.63 8.90
C GLY A 73 12.74 54.43 9.08
N HIS A 74 13.88 54.66 9.74
CA HIS A 74 14.79 53.53 10.06
C HIS A 74 14.15 52.51 11.00
N ARG A 75 13.47 52.99 12.06
CA ARG A 75 12.76 52.07 12.98
C ARG A 75 11.64 51.30 12.29
N PHE A 76 10.90 51.97 11.39
CA PHE A 76 9.90 51.34 10.56
C PHE A 76 10.51 50.23 9.68
N ASN A 77 11.58 50.52 8.95
CA ASN A 77 12.25 49.56 8.08
C ASN A 77 12.73 48.31 8.86
N VAL A 78 13.35 48.53 10.03
CA VAL A 78 13.79 47.45 10.90
C VAL A 78 12.59 46.60 11.39
N ALA A 79 11.55 47.28 11.90
CA ALA A 79 10.36 46.56 12.38
C ALA A 79 9.65 45.79 11.26
N PHE A 80 9.54 46.34 10.06
CA PHE A 80 8.94 45.67 8.90
C PHE A 80 9.76 44.47 8.48
N THR A 81 11.08 44.58 8.38
CA THR A 81 11.96 43.45 8.02
C THR A 81 11.89 42.33 9.07
N LEU A 82 11.94 42.69 10.36
CA LEU A 82 11.78 41.72 11.44
C LEU A 82 10.41 41.07 11.43
N GLY A 83 9.35 41.82 11.09
CA GLY A 83 8.00 41.28 10.91
C GLY A 83 7.90 40.24 9.80
N ILE A 84 8.54 40.51 8.65
CA ILE A 84 8.59 39.50 7.54
C ILE A 84 9.35 38.25 7.99
N ILE A 85 10.52 38.41 8.62
CA ILE A 85 11.32 37.27 9.08
C ILE A 85 10.53 36.46 10.13
N ALA A 86 9.92 37.12 11.10
CA ALA A 86 9.09 36.47 12.11
C ALA A 86 7.86 35.76 11.48
N GLY A 87 7.20 36.44 10.52
CA GLY A 87 6.08 35.85 9.77
C GLY A 87 6.49 34.62 8.96
N ALA A 88 7.61 34.72 8.24
CA ALA A 88 8.15 33.56 7.50
C ALA A 88 8.51 32.39 8.44
N GLY A 89 9.15 32.71 9.59
CA GLY A 89 9.47 31.69 10.60
C GLY A 89 8.23 31.01 11.19
N LEU A 90 7.20 31.81 11.50
CA LEU A 90 5.92 31.26 12.01
C LEU A 90 5.24 30.37 10.96
N LEU A 91 5.14 30.81 9.73
CA LEU A 91 4.54 30.05 8.64
C LEU A 91 5.31 28.74 8.37
N THR A 92 6.65 28.79 8.40
CA THR A 92 7.48 27.58 8.30
C THR A 92 7.20 26.62 9.46
N ALA A 93 7.13 27.13 10.69
CA ALA A 93 6.82 26.32 11.86
C ALA A 93 5.41 25.70 11.77
N MET A 94 4.42 26.42 11.24
CA MET A 94 3.08 25.89 10.98
C MET A 94 3.11 24.78 9.93
N ALA A 95 3.84 24.94 8.82
CA ALA A 95 3.98 23.92 7.78
C ALA A 95 4.62 22.65 8.34
N VAL A 96 5.74 22.79 9.08
CA VAL A 96 6.42 21.64 9.71
C VAL A 96 5.50 20.95 10.73
N ASN A 97 4.78 21.72 11.55
CA ASN A 97 3.83 21.12 12.50
C ASN A 97 2.69 20.39 11.79
N GLU A 98 2.21 20.86 10.65
CA GLU A 98 1.19 20.19 9.85
C GLU A 98 1.71 18.86 9.27
N ASP A 99 2.89 18.88 8.66
CA ASP A 99 3.50 17.70 8.02
C ASP A 99 3.90 16.62 9.02
N TYR A 100 4.26 16.97 10.25
CA TYR A 100 4.69 16.04 11.30
C TYR A 100 3.68 15.89 12.43
N TYR A 101 2.46 16.33 12.26
CA TYR A 101 1.43 16.35 13.31
C TYR A 101 1.14 14.97 13.89
N ALA A 102 1.11 13.93 13.05
CA ALA A 102 0.87 12.55 13.45
C ALA A 102 1.88 12.02 14.49
N LEU A 103 3.10 12.57 14.53
CA LEU A 103 4.14 12.14 15.50
C LEU A 103 3.88 12.65 16.92
N TRP A 104 3.05 13.68 17.09
CA TRP A 104 2.78 14.33 18.36
C TRP A 104 1.45 13.94 18.99
N VAL A 105 0.60 13.22 18.25
CA VAL A 105 -0.75 12.83 18.69
C VAL A 105 -0.78 11.36 19.02
N ASP A 106 -1.28 11.02 20.20
CA ASP A 106 -1.54 9.64 20.56
C ASP A 106 -2.74 9.11 19.77
N ARG A 107 -2.48 8.20 18.88
CA ARG A 107 -3.46 7.59 18.00
C ARG A 107 -4.52 6.79 18.78
N ALA A 108 -4.16 6.20 19.91
CA ALA A 108 -5.07 5.44 20.75
C ALA A 108 -6.21 6.34 21.28
N SER A 109 -5.94 7.62 21.52
CA SER A 109 -6.94 8.60 21.97
C SER A 109 -8.00 8.95 20.92
N LEU A 110 -7.77 8.59 19.64
CA LEU A 110 -8.67 8.86 18.51
C LEU A 110 -9.43 7.62 18.02
N ALA A 111 -9.23 6.45 18.64
CA ALA A 111 -9.82 5.19 18.18
C ALA A 111 -11.37 5.22 18.16
N GLU A 112 -11.99 5.91 19.11
CA GLU A 112 -13.45 6.08 19.16
C GLU A 112 -13.95 6.97 18.00
N ALA A 113 -13.24 8.06 17.72
CA ALA A 113 -13.54 8.94 16.60
C ALA A 113 -13.36 8.24 15.25
N GLU A 114 -12.30 7.44 15.09
CA GLU A 114 -12.04 6.65 13.91
C GLU A 114 -13.14 5.63 13.62
N LYS A 115 -13.57 4.89 14.66
CA LYS A 115 -14.68 3.94 14.55
C LYS A 115 -16.01 4.62 14.19
N LEU A 116 -16.27 5.77 14.76
CA LEU A 116 -17.51 6.50 14.52
C LEU A 116 -17.51 7.14 13.12
N ASP A 117 -16.37 7.64 12.65
CA ASP A 117 -16.19 8.16 11.29
C ASP A 117 -16.43 7.08 10.23
N GLU A 118 -15.90 5.87 10.43
CA GLU A 118 -16.17 4.71 9.56
C GLU A 118 -17.67 4.33 9.55
N GLN A 119 -18.33 4.37 10.69
CA GLN A 119 -19.76 4.01 10.79
C GLN A 119 -20.70 5.06 10.18
N THR A 120 -20.31 6.32 10.25
CA THR A 120 -21.13 7.44 9.76
C THR A 120 -20.77 7.86 8.34
N GLU A 121 -19.66 7.38 7.79
CA GLU A 121 -19.16 7.74 6.45
C GLU A 121 -19.03 9.26 6.26
N GLY A 122 -18.70 9.99 7.33
CA GLY A 122 -18.62 11.45 7.34
C GLY A 122 -19.97 12.19 7.28
N ASP A 123 -21.11 11.47 7.39
CA ASP A 123 -22.45 12.08 7.39
C ASP A 123 -22.76 12.70 8.75
N GLU A 124 -22.93 14.02 8.79
CA GLU A 124 -23.23 14.77 10.02
C GLU A 124 -24.57 14.38 10.68
N ALA A 125 -25.57 13.99 9.88
CA ALA A 125 -26.87 13.58 10.43
C ALA A 125 -26.76 12.19 11.09
N LYS A 126 -26.04 11.26 10.48
CA LYS A 126 -25.72 9.95 11.08
C LYS A 126 -24.89 10.11 12.35
N LEU A 127 -23.91 11.01 12.34
CA LEU A 127 -23.09 11.34 13.51
C LEU A 127 -23.94 11.89 14.68
N ALA A 128 -24.83 12.84 14.39
CA ALA A 128 -25.71 13.41 15.39
C ALA A 128 -26.66 12.35 16.01
N ALA A 129 -27.23 11.49 15.16
CA ALA A 129 -28.10 10.38 15.60
C ALA A 129 -27.34 9.37 16.46
N ALA A 130 -26.12 8.99 16.07
CA ALA A 130 -25.28 8.07 16.84
C ALA A 130 -24.91 8.60 18.25
N LEU A 131 -24.80 9.94 18.37
CA LEU A 131 -24.51 10.62 19.65
C LEU A 131 -25.77 11.07 20.43
N GLY A 132 -26.96 10.61 20.00
CA GLY A 132 -28.24 10.92 20.67
C GLY A 132 -28.64 12.39 20.55
N ASN A 133 -28.20 13.09 19.52
CA ASN A 133 -28.42 14.52 19.27
C ASN A 133 -27.95 15.45 20.40
N ASP A 134 -27.01 15.00 21.23
CA ASP A 134 -26.42 15.81 22.31
C ASP A 134 -25.40 16.80 21.73
N PRO A 135 -25.66 18.12 21.81
CA PRO A 135 -24.80 19.13 21.19
C PRO A 135 -23.39 19.18 21.79
N VAL A 136 -23.21 18.81 23.05
CA VAL A 136 -21.92 18.80 23.74
C VAL A 136 -21.08 17.64 23.23
N LYS A 137 -21.67 16.46 23.11
CA LYS A 137 -20.99 15.27 22.57
C LYS A 137 -20.64 15.45 21.09
N ILE A 138 -21.57 16.02 20.31
CA ILE A 138 -21.33 16.32 18.89
C ILE A 138 -20.17 17.29 18.74
N ALA A 139 -20.12 18.37 19.52
CA ALA A 139 -19.03 19.34 19.45
C ALA A 139 -17.67 18.77 19.91
N ALA A 140 -17.68 17.87 20.89
CA ALA A 140 -16.47 17.16 21.32
C ALA A 140 -15.96 16.20 20.24
N MET A 141 -16.88 15.41 19.66
CA MET A 141 -16.56 14.46 18.62
C MET A 141 -16.08 15.15 17.33
N LYS A 142 -16.70 16.23 16.90
CA LYS A 142 -16.22 17.04 15.75
C LYS A 142 -14.78 17.53 15.94
N ARG A 143 -14.38 17.88 17.16
CA ARG A 143 -12.98 18.25 17.46
C ARG A 143 -12.03 17.05 17.31
N GLN A 144 -12.46 15.88 17.76
CA GLN A 144 -11.66 14.66 17.61
C GLN A 144 -11.56 14.25 16.13
N LEU A 145 -12.66 14.33 15.36
CA LEU A 145 -12.67 14.08 13.93
C LEU A 145 -11.76 15.03 13.16
N HIS A 146 -11.78 16.33 13.47
CA HIS A 146 -10.85 17.29 12.89
C HIS A 146 -9.38 16.97 13.23
N THR A 147 -9.11 16.51 14.46
CA THR A 147 -7.77 16.05 14.86
C THR A 147 -7.37 14.80 14.10
N LEU A 148 -8.28 13.85 13.93
CA LEU A 148 -8.08 12.61 13.15
C LEU A 148 -7.77 12.92 11.69
N GLU A 149 -8.49 13.84 11.06
CA GLU A 149 -8.25 14.29 9.69
C GLU A 149 -6.82 14.88 9.54
N ARG A 150 -6.40 15.72 10.47
CA ARG A 150 -5.03 16.26 10.50
C ARG A 150 -3.97 15.17 10.67
N VAL A 151 -4.24 14.17 11.52
CA VAL A 151 -3.35 13.01 11.71
C VAL A 151 -3.27 12.19 10.43
N ARG A 152 -4.40 11.92 9.76
CA ARG A 152 -4.45 11.18 8.48
C ARG A 152 -3.67 11.93 7.39
N HIS A 153 -3.84 13.25 7.29
CA HIS A 153 -3.11 14.08 6.34
C HIS A 153 -1.59 14.03 6.58
N SER A 154 -1.16 14.22 7.83
CA SER A 154 0.25 14.13 8.23
C SER A 154 0.83 12.73 7.99
N GLN A 155 0.08 11.67 8.32
CA GLN A 155 0.50 10.30 8.07
C GLN A 155 0.68 10.04 6.57
N GLY A 156 -0.27 10.49 5.73
CA GLY A 156 -0.16 10.41 4.28
C GLY A 156 1.10 11.09 3.73
N PHE A 157 1.48 12.25 4.27
CA PHE A 157 2.74 12.90 3.94
C PHE A 157 3.96 12.07 4.35
N LEU A 158 3.99 11.56 5.59
CA LEU A 158 5.11 10.76 6.11
C LEU A 158 5.30 9.47 5.31
N ASP A 159 4.20 8.79 4.98
CA ASP A 159 4.23 7.56 4.19
C ASP A 159 4.69 7.83 2.76
N ALA A 160 4.20 8.89 2.13
CA ALA A 160 4.63 9.28 0.79
C ALA A 160 6.10 9.73 0.77
N ALA A 161 6.57 10.46 1.78
CA ALA A 161 7.97 10.84 1.91
C ALA A 161 8.90 9.63 2.15
N LYS A 162 8.43 8.65 2.93
CA LYS A 162 9.15 7.38 3.11
C LYS A 162 9.23 6.59 1.80
N GLN A 163 8.11 6.49 1.08
CA GLN A 163 8.07 5.81 -0.21
C GLN A 163 8.98 6.47 -1.23
N ALA A 164 8.96 7.80 -1.34
CA ALA A 164 9.84 8.54 -2.25
C ALA A 164 11.34 8.24 -1.98
N LYS A 165 11.74 8.11 -0.72
CA LYS A 165 13.12 7.72 -0.37
C LYS A 165 13.46 6.28 -0.79
N LEU A 166 12.52 5.36 -0.65
CA LEU A 166 12.69 3.97 -1.10
C LEU A 166 12.80 3.91 -2.63
N ASP A 167 11.97 4.67 -3.33
CA ASP A 167 11.97 4.75 -4.80
C ASP A 167 13.27 5.37 -5.32
N ALA A 168 13.75 6.44 -4.68
CA ALA A 168 15.03 7.05 -5.00
C ALA A 168 16.21 6.09 -4.77
N ALA A 169 16.23 5.38 -3.64
CA ALA A 169 17.25 4.37 -3.35
C ALA A 169 17.22 3.23 -4.39
N ARG A 170 16.01 2.79 -4.77
CA ARG A 170 15.84 1.77 -5.81
C ARG A 170 16.30 2.26 -7.18
N ALA A 171 15.99 3.49 -7.54
CA ALA A 171 16.45 4.10 -8.79
C ALA A 171 17.98 4.15 -8.86
N ILE A 172 18.66 4.53 -7.77
CA ILE A 172 20.12 4.54 -7.66
C ILE A 172 20.68 3.11 -7.82
N GLU A 173 20.08 2.12 -7.15
CA GLU A 173 20.49 0.71 -7.29
C GLU A 173 20.38 0.22 -8.73
N LEU A 174 19.26 0.53 -9.40
CA LEU A 174 19.03 0.16 -10.81
C LEU A 174 20.07 0.81 -11.74
N ALA A 175 20.35 2.10 -11.55
CA ALA A 175 21.34 2.83 -12.35
C ALA A 175 22.77 2.32 -12.14
N GLY A 176 23.07 1.75 -10.98
CA GLY A 176 24.37 1.18 -10.63
C GLY A 176 24.61 -0.24 -11.17
N ARG A 177 23.64 -0.88 -11.82
CA ARG A 177 23.79 -2.22 -12.40
C ARG A 177 24.74 -2.21 -13.62
N PRO A 178 25.34 -3.37 -13.97
CA PRO A 178 26.24 -3.48 -15.13
C PRO A 178 25.63 -2.98 -16.43
N GLU A 179 24.33 -3.20 -16.62
CA GLU A 179 23.56 -2.78 -17.79
C GLU A 179 23.42 -1.27 -17.88
N ARG A 180 23.62 -0.56 -16.78
CA ARG A 180 23.52 0.90 -16.66
C ARG A 180 22.15 1.43 -17.10
N ILE A 181 22.09 2.73 -17.33
CA ILE A 181 20.88 3.40 -17.81
C ILE A 181 20.71 3.13 -19.32
N PRO A 182 19.58 2.55 -19.75
CA PRO A 182 19.34 2.27 -21.16
C PRO A 182 19.19 3.58 -21.97
N PRO A 183 19.32 3.54 -23.32
CA PRO A 183 19.12 4.72 -24.15
C PRO A 183 17.76 5.41 -23.98
N ALA A 184 16.72 4.66 -23.58
CA ALA A 184 15.40 5.19 -23.28
C ALA A 184 15.34 5.96 -21.94
N GLY A 185 16.42 5.97 -21.18
CA GLY A 185 16.56 6.74 -19.96
C GLY A 185 16.15 6.00 -18.69
N MET A 186 16.29 6.71 -17.54
CA MET A 186 16.04 6.15 -16.21
C MET A 186 14.58 5.74 -15.99
N LEU A 187 13.66 6.41 -16.65
CA LEU A 187 12.23 6.11 -16.53
C LEU A 187 11.90 4.69 -17.02
N GLU A 188 12.58 4.21 -18.07
CA GLU A 188 12.42 2.85 -18.57
C GLU A 188 12.89 1.81 -17.53
N LEU A 189 14.01 2.06 -16.85
CA LEU A 189 14.48 1.18 -15.76
C LEU A 189 13.45 1.05 -14.65
N VAL A 190 12.86 2.16 -14.20
CA VAL A 190 11.86 2.15 -13.11
C VAL A 190 10.56 1.49 -13.55
N ARG A 191 10.12 1.75 -14.79
CA ARG A 191 8.88 1.16 -15.34
C ARG A 191 8.99 -0.34 -15.62
N SER A 192 10.18 -0.82 -15.93
CA SER A 192 10.44 -2.25 -16.16
C SER A 192 10.83 -3.02 -14.89
N ASP A 193 11.05 -2.32 -13.77
CA ASP A 193 11.46 -2.96 -12.52
C ASP A 193 10.28 -3.59 -11.77
N PRO A 194 10.25 -4.93 -11.59
CA PRO A 194 9.16 -5.61 -10.89
C PRO A 194 8.98 -5.15 -9.44
N LYS A 195 10.06 -4.73 -8.76
CA LYS A 195 9.98 -4.28 -7.36
C LYS A 195 9.34 -2.91 -7.22
N SER A 196 9.49 -2.05 -8.21
CA SER A 196 8.85 -0.74 -8.25
C SER A 196 7.42 -0.83 -8.76
N GLN A 197 7.19 -1.61 -9.82
CA GLN A 197 5.87 -1.68 -10.48
C GLN A 197 4.92 -2.67 -9.83
N GLY A 198 5.43 -3.77 -9.27
CA GLY A 198 4.59 -4.82 -8.66
C GLY A 198 3.61 -4.29 -7.61
N PRO A 199 4.06 -3.55 -6.58
CA PRO A 199 3.16 -2.98 -5.57
C PRO A 199 2.11 -2.02 -6.15
N LEU A 200 2.49 -1.19 -7.13
CA LEU A 200 1.57 -0.25 -7.79
C LEU A 200 0.49 -0.99 -8.58
N LEU A 201 0.89 -1.96 -9.41
CA LEU A 201 -0.04 -2.78 -10.19
C LEU A 201 -0.95 -3.62 -9.28
N PHE A 202 -0.40 -4.16 -8.18
CA PHE A 202 -1.20 -4.88 -7.19
C PHE A 202 -2.26 -3.97 -6.56
N ALA A 203 -1.88 -2.78 -6.13
CA ALA A 203 -2.79 -1.80 -5.54
C ALA A 203 -3.92 -1.40 -6.51
N GLN A 204 -3.60 -1.22 -7.81
CA GLN A 204 -4.56 -0.82 -8.82
C GLN A 204 -5.52 -1.93 -9.26
N HIS A 205 -5.05 -3.18 -9.32
CA HIS A 205 -5.77 -4.25 -10.01
C HIS A 205 -6.16 -5.43 -9.10
N CYS A 206 -5.50 -5.62 -7.97
CA CYS A 206 -5.66 -6.81 -7.14
C CYS A 206 -6.16 -6.49 -5.72
N ALA A 207 -5.81 -5.35 -5.16
CA ALA A 207 -6.09 -4.99 -3.76
C ALA A 207 -7.58 -4.78 -3.47
N SER A 208 -8.43 -4.62 -4.48
CA SER A 208 -9.89 -4.59 -4.32
C SER A 208 -10.47 -5.91 -3.80
N CYS A 209 -9.78 -7.04 -4.07
CA CYS A 209 -10.20 -8.36 -3.65
C CYS A 209 -9.20 -9.04 -2.72
N HIS A 210 -7.90 -8.89 -2.97
CA HIS A 210 -6.84 -9.58 -2.26
C HIS A 210 -6.15 -8.68 -1.23
N ALA A 211 -5.88 -9.22 -0.05
CA ALA A 211 -4.90 -8.66 0.86
C ALA A 211 -3.48 -9.07 0.44
N HIS A 212 -2.48 -8.24 0.77
CA HIS A 212 -1.06 -8.57 0.72
C HIS A 212 -0.39 -8.03 1.98
N VAL A 213 -0.64 -8.67 3.10
CA VAL A 213 -0.16 -8.24 4.43
C VAL A 213 0.51 -9.38 5.16
N ASP A 214 1.66 -9.11 5.80
CA ASP A 214 2.34 -10.10 6.64
C ASP A 214 1.39 -10.56 7.77
N PRO A 215 1.05 -11.84 7.87
CA PRO A 215 0.14 -12.35 8.91
C PRO A 215 0.59 -12.04 10.34
N ARG A 216 1.88 -11.71 10.54
CA ARG A 216 2.45 -11.36 11.85
C ARG A 216 2.27 -9.87 12.20
N SER A 217 1.83 -9.04 11.25
CA SER A 217 1.62 -7.62 11.52
C SER A 217 0.36 -7.43 12.39
N PRO A 218 0.35 -6.44 13.29
CA PRO A 218 -0.79 -6.20 14.18
C PRO A 218 -2.10 -5.89 13.46
N GLU A 219 -2.01 -5.28 12.28
CA GLU A 219 -3.15 -4.89 11.43
C GLU A 219 -3.65 -6.01 10.50
N ALA A 220 -2.92 -7.14 10.40
CA ALA A 220 -3.20 -8.19 9.43
C ALA A 220 -4.64 -8.71 9.51
N ALA A 221 -5.14 -8.98 10.72
CA ALA A 221 -6.48 -9.51 10.92
C ALA A 221 -7.57 -8.55 10.39
N ALA A 222 -7.41 -7.25 10.64
CA ALA A 222 -8.37 -6.23 10.19
C ALA A 222 -8.36 -6.04 8.67
N ILE A 223 -7.19 -6.13 8.05
CA ILE A 223 -7.04 -6.01 6.58
C ILE A 223 -7.59 -7.26 5.90
N VAL A 224 -7.17 -8.44 6.34
CA VAL A 224 -7.58 -9.72 5.74
C VAL A 224 -9.08 -9.97 5.88
N SER A 225 -9.71 -9.55 7.00
CA SER A 225 -11.16 -9.71 7.18
C SER A 225 -12.01 -8.91 6.19
N LYS A 226 -11.47 -7.84 5.62
CA LYS A 226 -12.14 -6.98 4.61
C LYS A 226 -11.93 -7.49 3.16
N ALA A 227 -10.93 -8.34 2.93
CA ALA A 227 -10.64 -8.90 1.62
C ALA A 227 -11.66 -9.98 1.23
N SER A 228 -12.10 -9.98 -0.02
CA SER A 228 -13.03 -10.99 -0.56
C SER A 228 -12.32 -12.21 -1.15
N ALA A 229 -10.99 -12.23 -1.17
CA ALA A 229 -10.16 -13.30 -1.68
C ALA A 229 -8.93 -13.53 -0.77
N ALA A 230 -8.16 -14.58 -1.02
CA ALA A 230 -7.03 -14.98 -0.21
C ALA A 230 -5.96 -13.89 -0.04
N ASN A 231 -5.28 -13.89 1.11
CA ASN A 231 -4.09 -13.07 1.34
C ASN A 231 -2.90 -13.62 0.54
N LEU A 232 -2.36 -12.84 -0.37
CA LEU A 232 -1.27 -13.24 -1.25
C LEU A 232 0.13 -12.99 -0.69
N HIS A 233 0.26 -12.52 0.56
CA HIS A 233 1.57 -12.37 1.18
C HIS A 233 2.24 -13.74 1.36
N GLY A 234 3.41 -13.90 0.75
CA GLY A 234 4.14 -15.17 0.77
C GLY A 234 3.54 -16.27 -0.09
N PHE A 235 2.61 -15.96 -0.98
CA PHE A 235 2.02 -16.92 -1.91
C PHE A 235 3.11 -17.74 -2.64
N GLY A 236 2.90 -19.04 -2.74
CA GLY A 236 3.85 -19.99 -3.32
C GLY A 236 4.96 -20.44 -2.36
N SER A 237 5.13 -19.82 -1.18
CA SER A 237 6.09 -20.31 -0.18
C SER A 237 5.57 -21.52 0.58
N ALA A 238 6.49 -22.34 1.13
CA ALA A 238 6.13 -23.46 1.99
C ALA A 238 5.27 -23.02 3.21
N ALA A 239 5.51 -21.83 3.75
CA ALA A 239 4.70 -21.29 4.85
C ALA A 239 3.26 -21.02 4.42
N TRP A 240 3.05 -20.44 3.24
CA TRP A 240 1.72 -20.16 2.70
C TRP A 240 0.98 -21.48 2.38
N VAL A 241 1.65 -22.43 1.73
CA VAL A 241 1.06 -23.75 1.41
C VAL A 241 0.72 -24.51 2.68
N ARG A 242 1.56 -24.42 3.72
CA ARG A 242 1.30 -25.07 5.02
C ARG A 242 -0.01 -24.55 5.64
N GLY A 243 -0.24 -23.23 5.61
CA GLY A 243 -1.49 -22.67 6.10
C GLY A 243 -2.70 -23.03 5.24
N LEU A 244 -2.53 -23.17 3.92
CA LEU A 244 -3.58 -23.67 3.03
C LEU A 244 -3.98 -25.12 3.36
N LEU A 245 -3.01 -25.96 3.74
CA LEU A 245 -3.23 -27.37 4.09
C LEU A 245 -3.45 -27.60 5.59
N ASP A 246 -3.60 -26.53 6.37
CA ASP A 246 -3.92 -26.58 7.80
C ASP A 246 -5.45 -26.54 7.99
N PRO A 247 -6.05 -27.55 8.66
CA PRO A 247 -7.50 -27.64 8.84
C PRO A 247 -8.10 -26.49 9.64
N ASP A 248 -7.31 -25.86 10.53
CA ASP A 248 -7.74 -24.72 11.33
C ASP A 248 -7.65 -23.40 10.55
N GLN A 249 -6.84 -23.33 9.49
CA GLN A 249 -6.56 -22.10 8.75
C GLN A 249 -7.24 -22.04 7.38
N VAL A 250 -7.39 -23.16 6.68
CA VAL A 250 -7.90 -23.22 5.29
C VAL A 250 -9.24 -22.51 5.11
N GLY A 251 -10.16 -22.65 6.04
CA GLY A 251 -11.46 -21.96 6.06
C GLY A 251 -11.42 -20.58 6.71
N GLY A 252 -10.26 -20.05 7.03
CA GLY A 252 -10.10 -18.71 7.59
C GLY A 252 -10.02 -17.62 6.52
N PRO A 253 -10.13 -16.34 6.93
CA PRO A 253 -10.15 -15.20 6.01
C PRO A 253 -8.87 -15.05 5.16
N ALA A 254 -7.74 -15.59 5.64
CA ALA A 254 -6.47 -15.55 4.90
C ALA A 254 -6.47 -16.45 3.65
N TYR A 255 -7.38 -17.41 3.57
CA TYR A 255 -7.51 -18.38 2.48
C TYR A 255 -8.92 -18.35 1.88
N PHE A 256 -9.77 -19.32 2.18
CA PHE A 256 -11.10 -19.45 1.57
C PHE A 256 -12.24 -18.77 2.34
N GLY A 257 -12.02 -18.35 3.60
CA GLY A 257 -13.09 -17.97 4.52
C GLY A 257 -14.00 -16.81 4.08
N ASN A 258 -13.47 -15.88 3.28
CA ASN A 258 -14.26 -14.76 2.76
C ASN A 258 -14.72 -14.98 1.30
N THR A 259 -14.49 -16.18 0.74
CA THR A 259 -14.83 -16.52 -0.65
C THR A 259 -16.11 -17.34 -0.73
N ALA A 260 -16.61 -17.51 -1.94
CA ALA A 260 -17.71 -18.45 -2.23
C ALA A 260 -17.33 -19.93 -1.97
N HIS A 261 -16.05 -20.22 -1.82
CA HIS A 261 -15.49 -21.57 -1.64
C HIS A 261 -15.16 -21.92 -0.18
N LYS A 262 -15.61 -21.11 0.80
CA LYS A 262 -15.33 -21.31 2.23
C LYS A 262 -15.77 -22.69 2.77
N ASP A 263 -16.76 -23.31 2.15
CA ASP A 263 -17.29 -24.63 2.45
C ASP A 263 -17.15 -25.57 1.24
N GLY A 264 -16.22 -25.28 0.32
CA GLY A 264 -15.98 -26.05 -0.90
C GLY A 264 -15.17 -27.34 -0.67
N ASP A 265 -15.02 -28.12 -1.74
CA ASP A 265 -14.39 -29.44 -1.68
C ASP A 265 -12.96 -29.42 -1.15
N MET A 266 -12.15 -28.43 -1.52
CA MET A 266 -10.78 -28.30 -1.01
C MET A 266 -10.75 -28.05 0.51
N VAL A 267 -11.64 -27.20 1.03
CA VAL A 267 -11.72 -26.93 2.47
C VAL A 267 -12.17 -28.19 3.22
N ASN A 268 -13.15 -28.90 2.69
CA ASN A 268 -13.64 -30.17 3.27
C ASN A 268 -12.55 -31.22 3.25
N PHE A 269 -11.86 -31.41 2.14
CA PHE A 269 -10.74 -32.34 2.01
C PHE A 269 -9.66 -32.10 3.06
N VAL A 270 -9.24 -30.84 3.24
CA VAL A 270 -8.20 -30.49 4.23
C VAL A 270 -8.67 -30.76 5.66
N ARG A 271 -9.94 -30.50 5.97
CA ARG A 271 -10.51 -30.68 7.31
C ARG A 271 -10.82 -32.16 7.66
N THR A 272 -11.13 -32.96 6.68
CA THR A 272 -11.53 -34.39 6.88
C THR A 272 -10.42 -35.33 6.46
N ASP A 273 -10.14 -35.40 5.15
CA ASP A 273 -9.27 -36.44 4.58
C ASP A 273 -7.80 -36.21 4.90
N LEU A 274 -7.31 -34.96 4.73
CA LEU A 274 -5.91 -34.62 5.02
C LEU A 274 -5.58 -34.66 6.52
N SER A 275 -6.59 -34.48 7.36
CA SER A 275 -6.45 -34.54 8.83
C SER A 275 -6.51 -35.97 9.37
N ASP A 276 -6.88 -36.97 8.55
CA ASP A 276 -6.90 -38.39 8.92
C ASP A 276 -5.48 -38.97 8.95
N ALA A 277 -4.95 -39.19 10.16
CA ALA A 277 -3.59 -39.67 10.39
C ALA A 277 -3.35 -41.12 9.90
N ASP A 278 -4.39 -41.90 9.69
CA ASP A 278 -4.27 -43.23 9.12
C ASP A 278 -4.01 -43.17 7.60
N THR A 279 -4.57 -42.18 6.95
CA THR A 279 -4.44 -41.94 5.51
C THR A 279 -3.26 -41.04 5.16
N TRP A 280 -3.05 -39.97 5.92
CA TRP A 280 -2.01 -38.99 5.67
C TRP A 280 -1.02 -38.87 6.84
N LYS A 281 0.23 -39.25 6.57
CA LYS A 281 1.31 -39.04 7.54
C LYS A 281 1.83 -37.61 7.49
N LYS A 282 2.27 -37.08 8.63
CA LYS A 282 2.84 -35.73 8.71
C LYS A 282 3.98 -35.49 7.73
N ASP A 283 4.86 -36.50 7.56
CA ASP A 283 5.99 -36.41 6.63
C ASP A 283 5.54 -36.36 5.16
N ASP A 284 4.42 -37.01 4.80
CA ASP A 284 3.84 -36.92 3.47
C ASP A 284 3.22 -35.58 3.20
N ILE A 285 2.55 -34.97 4.19
CA ILE A 285 2.03 -33.59 4.10
C ILE A 285 3.18 -32.58 3.93
N GLU A 286 4.22 -32.69 4.71
CA GLU A 286 5.41 -31.83 4.56
C GLU A 286 6.08 -32.02 3.19
N ALA A 287 6.16 -33.23 2.69
CA ALA A 287 6.67 -33.50 1.34
C ALA A 287 5.82 -32.83 0.25
N VAL A 288 4.49 -32.84 0.38
CA VAL A 288 3.57 -32.11 -0.53
C VAL A 288 3.82 -30.61 -0.44
N ILE A 289 3.96 -30.03 0.77
CA ILE A 289 4.22 -28.62 0.98
C ILE A 289 5.55 -28.21 0.30
N GLU A 290 6.61 -28.98 0.49
CA GLU A 290 7.91 -28.71 -0.15
C GLU A 290 7.83 -28.83 -1.66
N ALA A 291 7.11 -29.80 -2.18
CA ALA A 291 6.92 -30.00 -3.62
C ALA A 291 6.15 -28.81 -4.25
N MET A 292 5.08 -28.36 -3.62
CA MET A 292 4.32 -27.21 -4.10
C MET A 292 5.16 -25.91 -4.07
N ALA A 293 5.94 -25.68 -3.01
CA ALA A 293 6.85 -24.55 -2.95
C ALA A 293 7.96 -24.63 -4.02
N ALA A 294 8.41 -25.84 -4.35
CA ALA A 294 9.37 -26.06 -5.43
C ALA A 294 8.76 -25.82 -6.83
N GLU A 295 7.46 -26.13 -7.03
CA GLU A 295 6.76 -25.79 -8.28
C GLU A 295 6.66 -24.27 -8.48
N ALA A 296 6.52 -23.48 -7.41
CA ALA A 296 6.51 -22.01 -7.47
C ALA A 296 7.87 -21.42 -7.89
N GLY A 297 8.95 -22.19 -7.80
CA GLY A 297 10.29 -21.77 -8.24
C GLY A 297 10.90 -20.64 -7.44
N LEU A 298 10.48 -20.48 -6.17
CA LEU A 298 11.02 -19.44 -5.29
C LEU A 298 12.47 -19.74 -4.87
N PRO A 299 13.30 -18.72 -4.62
CA PRO A 299 14.67 -18.91 -4.16
C PRO A 299 14.73 -19.77 -2.89
N GLY A 300 15.64 -20.74 -2.86
CA GLY A 300 15.84 -21.63 -1.71
C GLY A 300 15.06 -22.95 -1.77
N THR A 301 14.23 -23.18 -2.77
CA THR A 301 13.57 -24.47 -3.01
C THR A 301 14.49 -25.38 -3.83
N ALA A 302 15.22 -26.26 -3.15
CA ALA A 302 16.12 -27.20 -3.81
C ALA A 302 15.41 -28.54 -4.10
N ALA A 303 15.87 -29.23 -5.13
CA ALA A 303 15.44 -30.60 -5.37
C ALA A 303 15.93 -31.50 -4.21
N SER A 304 14.97 -32.18 -3.55
CA SER A 304 15.24 -33.06 -2.40
C SER A 304 14.44 -34.35 -2.56
N ALA A 305 14.75 -35.36 -1.74
CA ALA A 305 13.96 -36.58 -1.68
C ALA A 305 12.51 -36.30 -1.23
N ALA A 306 12.31 -35.33 -0.35
CA ALA A 306 11.00 -34.89 0.09
C ALA A 306 10.20 -34.26 -1.08
N VAL A 307 10.82 -33.38 -1.88
CA VAL A 307 10.20 -32.81 -3.08
C VAL A 307 9.81 -33.89 -4.08
N ALA A 308 10.67 -34.90 -4.30
CA ALA A 308 10.35 -36.03 -5.19
C ALA A 308 9.14 -36.82 -4.66
N ARG A 309 9.14 -37.14 -3.36
CA ARG A 309 8.02 -37.84 -2.69
C ARG A 309 6.72 -37.03 -2.76
N GLY A 310 6.80 -35.72 -2.49
CA GLY A 310 5.64 -34.82 -2.56
C GLY A 310 5.03 -34.80 -3.97
N ARG A 311 5.84 -34.77 -5.02
CA ARG A 311 5.39 -34.82 -6.41
C ARG A 311 4.66 -36.12 -6.74
N GLU A 312 5.14 -37.25 -6.22
CA GLU A 312 4.44 -38.54 -6.36
C GLU A 312 3.06 -38.50 -5.70
N LEU A 313 2.98 -37.94 -4.49
CA LEU A 313 1.71 -37.81 -3.76
C LEU A 313 0.73 -36.86 -4.46
N ILE A 314 1.22 -35.72 -5.01
CA ILE A 314 0.38 -34.80 -5.77
C ILE A 314 -0.16 -35.45 -7.04
N ALA A 315 0.64 -36.28 -7.72
CA ALA A 315 0.28 -36.93 -8.95
C ALA A 315 -0.62 -38.16 -8.75
N SER A 316 -0.77 -38.67 -7.51
CA SER A 316 -1.50 -39.90 -7.22
C SER A 316 -3.00 -39.70 -7.25
N ASP A 317 -3.73 -40.57 -8.00
CA ASP A 317 -5.18 -40.49 -8.20
C ASP A 317 -5.98 -40.75 -6.92
N ASP A 318 -5.39 -41.40 -5.92
CA ASP A 318 -5.99 -41.63 -4.60
C ASP A 318 -5.66 -40.50 -3.61
N ARG A 319 -5.00 -39.45 -4.06
CA ARG A 319 -4.56 -38.30 -3.30
C ARG A 319 -5.01 -36.97 -3.97
N CYS A 320 -4.08 -36.05 -4.20
CA CYS A 320 -4.40 -34.74 -4.83
C CYS A 320 -4.85 -34.89 -6.29
N GLY A 321 -4.34 -35.94 -7.01
CA GLY A 321 -4.70 -36.24 -8.41
C GLY A 321 -6.16 -36.63 -8.64
N SER A 322 -6.91 -36.97 -7.57
CA SER A 322 -8.36 -37.18 -7.67
C SER A 322 -9.15 -35.95 -8.13
N CYS A 323 -8.66 -34.77 -7.81
CA CYS A 323 -9.29 -33.47 -8.15
C CYS A 323 -8.39 -32.60 -9.01
N HIS A 324 -7.07 -32.60 -8.76
CA HIS A 324 -6.09 -31.78 -9.42
C HIS A 324 -5.34 -32.50 -10.52
N ARG A 325 -5.13 -31.83 -11.64
CA ARG A 325 -4.14 -32.27 -12.61
C ARG A 325 -2.74 -31.85 -12.14
N PHE A 326 -1.77 -32.73 -12.36
CA PHE A 326 -0.36 -32.43 -12.12
C PHE A 326 0.51 -33.11 -13.17
N ARG A 327 1.13 -32.32 -14.07
CA ARG A 327 1.89 -32.82 -15.22
C ARG A 327 1.06 -33.73 -16.11
N ASP A 328 1.49 -34.95 -16.30
CA ASP A 328 0.80 -35.94 -17.14
C ASP A 328 -0.22 -36.81 -16.36
N ASN A 329 -0.40 -36.57 -15.06
CA ASN A 329 -1.25 -37.32 -14.18
C ASN A 329 -2.44 -36.50 -13.67
N GLY A 330 -3.48 -37.20 -13.22
CA GLY A 330 -4.71 -36.62 -12.70
C GLY A 330 -5.85 -36.63 -13.70
N THR A 331 -7.03 -36.17 -13.25
CA THR A 331 -8.24 -36.21 -14.07
C THR A 331 -8.23 -35.23 -15.22
N ASP A 332 -8.53 -35.65 -16.44
CA ASP A 332 -8.64 -34.78 -17.62
C ASP A 332 -9.77 -33.73 -17.49
N ALA A 333 -10.78 -34.01 -16.68
CA ALA A 333 -11.92 -33.13 -16.46
C ALA A 333 -11.77 -32.19 -15.28
N GLY A 334 -10.60 -32.11 -14.67
CA GLY A 334 -10.22 -31.35 -13.49
C GLY A 334 -11.33 -30.53 -12.84
N THR A 335 -11.81 -30.96 -11.68
CA THR A 335 -12.74 -30.17 -10.87
C THR A 335 -12.02 -29.05 -10.13
N ALA A 336 -10.67 -29.05 -10.15
CA ALA A 336 -9.78 -28.13 -9.49
C ALA A 336 -8.65 -27.68 -10.43
N CYS A 337 -7.87 -26.70 -10.02
CA CYS A 337 -6.80 -26.14 -10.85
C CYS A 337 -5.66 -27.12 -11.13
N ASP A 338 -5.00 -26.93 -12.27
CA ASP A 338 -3.75 -27.62 -12.61
C ASP A 338 -2.62 -27.10 -11.70
N LEU A 339 -1.98 -28.02 -10.97
CA LEU A 339 -0.88 -27.72 -10.05
C LEU A 339 0.50 -27.74 -10.73
N THR A 340 0.57 -28.00 -12.04
CA THR A 340 1.83 -27.98 -12.78
C THR A 340 2.44 -26.59 -12.81
N GLY A 341 3.61 -26.42 -12.19
CA GLY A 341 4.28 -25.11 -12.07
C GLY A 341 3.50 -24.10 -11.23
N TRP A 342 2.59 -24.58 -10.37
CA TRP A 342 1.74 -23.77 -9.52
C TRP A 342 2.52 -22.68 -8.78
N GLY A 343 2.00 -21.44 -8.77
CA GLY A 343 2.64 -20.31 -8.15
C GLY A 343 3.86 -19.76 -8.88
N GLY A 344 4.36 -20.46 -9.91
CA GLY A 344 5.45 -20.00 -10.75
C GLY A 344 5.02 -18.90 -11.71
N ARG A 345 6.02 -18.21 -12.29
CA ARG A 345 5.79 -17.07 -13.19
C ARG A 345 4.84 -17.41 -14.34
N ASP A 346 5.07 -18.51 -15.04
CA ASP A 346 4.29 -18.88 -16.22
C ASP A 346 2.88 -19.28 -15.88
N TRP A 347 2.69 -19.95 -14.74
CA TRP A 347 1.39 -20.29 -14.19
C TRP A 347 0.59 -19.01 -13.84
N LEU A 348 1.23 -18.04 -13.15
CA LEU A 348 0.60 -16.75 -12.85
C LEU A 348 0.24 -15.97 -14.11
N VAL A 349 1.14 -15.92 -15.11
CA VAL A 349 0.86 -15.28 -16.40
C VAL A 349 -0.33 -15.96 -17.09
N GLY A 350 -0.41 -17.28 -17.04
CA GLY A 350 -1.55 -18.04 -17.57
C GLY A 350 -2.86 -17.61 -16.94
N ILE A 351 -2.94 -17.59 -15.62
CA ILE A 351 -4.14 -17.17 -14.88
C ILE A 351 -4.51 -15.71 -15.17
N LEU A 352 -3.57 -14.79 -15.06
CA LEU A 352 -3.81 -13.36 -15.24
C LEU A 352 -4.17 -12.99 -16.68
N SER A 353 -3.68 -13.72 -17.67
CA SER A 353 -3.97 -13.45 -19.09
C SER A 353 -5.21 -14.20 -19.63
N GLY A 354 -5.84 -15.05 -18.82
CA GLY A 354 -6.92 -15.93 -19.26
C GLY A 354 -6.48 -16.96 -20.32
N ARG A 355 -5.16 -17.18 -20.45
CA ARG A 355 -4.57 -18.19 -21.34
C ARG A 355 -4.15 -19.38 -20.51
N PRO A 356 -4.39 -20.63 -20.98
CA PRO A 356 -3.85 -21.79 -20.31
C PRO A 356 -2.33 -21.67 -20.23
N ALA A 357 -1.75 -21.88 -19.04
CA ALA A 357 -0.32 -21.75 -18.78
C ALA A 357 0.55 -22.70 -19.63
N ASN A 358 -0.01 -23.81 -20.04
CA ASN A 358 0.52 -24.72 -21.08
C ASN A 358 -0.64 -25.03 -22.01
N SER A 359 -0.41 -25.23 -23.28
CA SER A 359 -1.35 -25.49 -24.40
C SER A 359 -2.34 -26.68 -24.20
N ILE A 360 -2.68 -26.97 -22.96
CA ILE A 360 -3.64 -27.98 -22.54
C ILE A 360 -4.88 -27.24 -22.02
N ALA A 361 -5.96 -27.39 -22.75
CA ALA A 361 -7.24 -26.72 -22.57
C ALA A 361 -7.69 -26.69 -21.10
N LEU A 362 -7.56 -25.54 -20.46
CA LEU A 362 -8.41 -25.20 -19.33
C LEU A 362 -9.80 -24.96 -19.92
N ALA A 363 -10.69 -25.92 -19.72
CA ALA A 363 -12.09 -25.76 -20.04
C ALA A 363 -12.61 -24.50 -19.32
N ALA A 364 -13.31 -23.65 -20.05
CA ALA A 364 -13.77 -22.33 -19.65
C ALA A 364 -14.78 -22.30 -18.46
N SER A 365 -14.84 -23.31 -17.64
CA SER A 365 -15.91 -23.50 -16.64
C SER A 365 -15.46 -23.61 -15.17
N SER A 366 -14.17 -23.51 -14.82
CA SER A 366 -13.80 -23.61 -13.40
C SER A 366 -12.51 -22.84 -13.07
N PHE A 367 -12.61 -21.53 -12.91
CA PHE A 367 -11.67 -20.76 -12.12
C PHE A 367 -11.98 -20.95 -10.63
N ALA A 368 -11.62 -22.11 -10.09
CA ALA A 368 -11.63 -22.39 -8.66
C ALA A 368 -10.20 -22.69 -8.22
N CYS A 369 -9.40 -21.63 -8.16
CA CYS A 369 -8.11 -21.66 -7.51
C CYS A 369 -8.04 -20.57 -6.45
#